data_eec7a428519f8e1951cb0dbc29adaf34
#
_entry.id   eec7a428519f8e1951cb0dbc29adaf34
#
_cell.length_a   1.000
_cell.length_b   1.000
_cell.length_c   1.000
_cell.angle_alpha   90.00
_cell.angle_beta   90.00
_cell.angle_gamma   90.00
#
_symmetry.space_group_name_H-M   'P 1'
#
loop_
_entity.id
_entity.type
_entity.pdbx_description
1 polymer ?
#
loop_
_entity_poly.entity_id
_entity_poly.type
_entity_poly.pdbx_seq_one_letter_code
_entity_poly.pdbx_strand_id
1 'polypeptide(L)' 'MSNTIALVDDDRNLLTSISIALEREGFKVQTYIDGESALIGLTRNPPDLAILDIK' A
#
# COMPACT_ATOMS: atom_id res chain seq x y z
N MET A 1 7.58 10.88 13.29
CA MET A 1 6.30 10.24 12.98
C MET A 1 6.44 9.40 11.72
N SER A 2 5.81 8.25 11.72
CA SER A 2 5.84 7.37 10.56
C SER A 2 4.78 7.82 9.56
N ASN A 3 5.17 7.97 8.31
CA ASN A 3 4.22 8.19 7.23
C ASN A 3 3.69 6.84 6.77
N THR A 4 2.43 6.80 6.37
CA THR A 4 1.78 5.60 5.89
C THR A 4 1.60 5.68 4.39
N ILE A 5 2.02 4.62 3.69
CA ILE A 5 1.89 4.51 2.25
C ILE A 5 1.03 3.30 1.94
N ALA A 6 0.01 3.49 1.12
CA ALA A 6 -0.81 2.38 0.63
C ALA A 6 -0.36 1.99 -0.78
N LEU A 7 -0.22 0.70 -0.99
CA LEU A 7 0.13 0.13 -2.29
C LEU A 7 -1.03 -0.73 -2.78
N VAL A 8 -1.49 -0.48 -3.98
CA VAL A 8 -2.57 -1.26 -4.58
C VAL A 8 -2.07 -1.81 -5.92
N ASP A 9 -1.91 -3.12 -5.99
CA ASP A 9 -1.42 -3.80 -7.20
C ASP A 9 -1.87 -5.25 -7.12
N ASP A 10 -2.19 -5.85 -8.28
CA ASP A 10 -2.59 -7.25 -8.34
C ASP A 10 -1.38 -8.21 -8.29
N ASP A 11 -0.18 -7.70 -8.43
CA ASP A 11 1.05 -8.49 -8.35
C ASP A 11 1.56 -8.54 -6.92
N ARG A 12 1.33 -9.68 -6.25
CA ARG A 12 1.72 -9.85 -4.85
C ARG A 12 3.23 -9.81 -4.64
N ASN A 13 4.00 -10.30 -5.58
CA ASN A 13 5.46 -10.27 -5.47
C ASN A 13 5.98 -8.84 -5.51
N LEU A 14 5.39 -8.03 -6.38
CA LEU A 14 5.75 -6.63 -6.48
C LEU A 14 5.38 -5.88 -5.21
N LEU A 15 4.18 -6.13 -4.67
CA LEU A 15 3.74 -5.52 -3.41
C LEU A 15 4.72 -5.85 -2.28
N THR A 16 5.12 -7.12 -2.17
CA THR A 16 6.06 -7.55 -1.13
C THR A 16 7.39 -6.83 -1.26
N SER A 17 7.95 -6.79 -2.47
CA SER A 17 9.24 -6.15 -2.72
C SER A 17 9.23 -4.66 -2.39
N ILE A 18 8.20 -3.96 -2.83
CA ILE A 18 8.07 -2.53 -2.58
C ILE A 18 7.83 -2.26 -1.09
N SER A 19 7.00 -3.07 -0.45
CA SER A 19 6.73 -2.95 0.99
C SER A 19 8.01 -3.04 1.81
N ILE A 20 8.85 -4.03 1.52
CA ILE A 20 10.10 -4.22 2.24
C ILE A 20 11.00 -2.99 2.07
N ALA A 21 11.12 -2.49 0.85
CA ALA A 21 11.95 -1.32 0.56
C ALA A 21 11.47 -0.08 1.31
N LEU A 22 10.16 0.16 1.31
CA LEU A 22 9.59 1.32 1.98
C LEU A 22 9.68 1.21 3.49
N GLU A 23 9.47 0.02 4.04
CA GLU A 23 9.57 -0.20 5.48
C GLU A 23 11.00 0.04 5.98
N ARG A 24 11.99 -0.29 5.17
CA ARG A 24 13.38 0.01 5.49
C ARG A 24 13.65 1.51 5.60
N GLU A 25 12.90 2.31 4.86
CA GLU A 25 13.01 3.76 4.91
C GLU A 25 12.18 4.38 6.04
N GLY A 26 11.53 3.56 6.84
CA GLY A 26 10.77 4.02 8.00
C GLY A 26 9.30 4.27 7.76
N PHE A 27 8.78 3.91 6.60
CA PHE A 27 7.35 4.06 6.30
C PHE A 27 6.55 2.88 6.84
N LYS A 28 5.30 3.14 7.18
CA LYS A 28 4.31 2.09 7.38
C LYS A 28 3.64 1.82 6.05
N VAL A 29 3.43 0.55 5.72
CA VAL A 29 2.90 0.17 4.42
C VAL A 29 1.60 -0.63 4.58
N GLN A 30 0.58 -0.23 3.82
CA GLN A 30 -0.68 -0.95 3.68
C GLN A 30 -0.69 -1.51 2.26
N THR A 31 -1.01 -2.80 2.10
CA THR A 31 -1.05 -3.41 0.77
C THR A 31 -2.43 -3.95 0.45
N TYR A 32 -2.84 -3.80 -0.80
CA TYR A 32 -4.12 -4.27 -1.30
C TYR A 32 -3.91 -4.88 -2.68
N ILE A 33 -4.63 -5.95 -3.00
CA ILE A 33 -4.45 -6.65 -4.27
C ILE A 33 -5.53 -6.31 -5.30
N ASP A 34 -6.56 -5.58 -4.89
CA ASP A 34 -7.63 -5.16 -5.80
C ASP A 34 -8.24 -3.85 -5.33
N GLY A 35 -9.06 -3.27 -6.21
CA GLY A 35 -9.68 -1.97 -5.93
C GLY A 35 -10.71 -2.01 -4.83
N GLU A 36 -11.44 -3.13 -4.70
CA GLU A 36 -12.48 -3.26 -3.69
C GLU A 36 -11.87 -3.29 -2.28
N SER A 37 -10.86 -4.13 -2.07
CA SER A 37 -10.15 -4.19 -0.79
C SER A 37 -9.51 -2.85 -0.46
N ALA A 38 -8.93 -2.19 -1.48
CA ALA A 38 -8.31 -0.88 -1.30
C ALA A 38 -9.33 0.16 -0.87
N LEU A 39 -10.49 0.19 -1.50
CA LEU A 39 -11.53 1.16 -1.17
C LEU A 39 -11.96 1.03 0.30
N ILE A 40 -12.19 -0.19 0.74
CA ILE A 40 -12.57 -0.45 2.13
C ILE A 40 -11.45 -0.05 3.08
N GLY A 41 -10.25 -0.52 2.82
CA GLY A 41 -9.10 -0.26 3.70
C GLY A 41 -8.70 1.19 3.76
N LEU A 42 -8.68 1.89 2.63
CA LEU A 42 -8.31 3.29 2.56
C LEU A 42 -9.35 4.19 3.22
N THR A 43 -10.61 3.77 3.20
CA THR A 43 -11.69 4.51 3.87
C THR A 43 -11.55 4.40 5.39
N ARG A 44 -11.19 3.21 5.89
CA ARG A 44 -11.02 2.98 7.33
C ARG A 44 -9.74 3.57 7.88
N ASN A 45 -8.65 3.44 7.12
CA ASN A 45 -7.32 3.86 7.55
C ASN A 45 -6.67 4.67 6.42
N PRO A 46 -7.03 5.96 6.28
CA PRO A 46 -6.46 6.78 5.22
C PRO A 46 -4.94 6.87 5.33
N PRO A 47 -4.21 6.60 4.25
CA PRO A 47 -2.76 6.76 4.24
C PRO A 47 -2.37 8.20 3.92
N ASP A 48 -1.09 8.50 4.10
CA ASP A 48 -0.55 9.79 3.67
C ASP A 48 -0.37 9.83 2.16
N LEU A 49 -0.09 8.68 1.56
CA LEU A 49 0.10 8.56 0.11
C LEU A 49 -0.42 7.19 -0.35
N ALA A 50 -1.05 7.16 -1.50
CA ALA A 50 -1.51 5.91 -2.11
C ALA A 50 -0.88 5.76 -3.50
N ILE A 51 -0.31 4.59 -3.76
CA ILE A 51 0.26 4.23 -5.07
C ILE A 51 -0.65 3.17 -5.66
N LEU A 52 -1.27 3.49 -6.79
CA LEU A 52 -2.26 2.62 -7.43
C LEU A 52 -1.73 2.14 -8.78
N ASP A 53 -1.69 0.82 -8.96
CA ASP A 53 -1.31 0.22 -10.23
C ASP A 53 -2.21 -1.00 -10.49
N ILE A 54 -3.47 -0.73 -10.77
CA ILE A 54 -4.46 -1.75 -11.08
C ILE A 54 -4.60 -1.85 -12.59
N LYS A 55 -4.38 -3.04 -13.11
CA LYS A 55 -4.48 -3.30 -14.54
C LYS A 55 -5.83 -3.90 -14.89
#